data_eff64d9056e0749f80775920cfe24d06
#
_entry.id   eff64d9056e0749f80775920cfe24d06
#
_cell.length_a   1.000
_cell.length_b   1.000
_cell.length_c   1.000
_cell.angle_alpha   90.00
_cell.angle_beta   90.00
_cell.angle_gamma   90.00
#
_symmetry.space_group_name_H-M   'P 1'
#
loop_
_entity.id
_entity.type
_entity.pdbx_description
1 polymer ?
#
loop_
_entity_poly.entity_id
_entity_poly.type
_entity_poly.pdbx_seq_one_letter_code
_entity_poly.pdbx_strand_id
1 'polypeptide(L)'
;LLDSIQQARPGYKDVAQQIQRFRELHTNKNLQTYLIAPPSEFVSLCRRVTMNYFQNARIKIVDISINKNEYADVLAEVETSQWVDTILFRYIRTTGQVGELLLRDFHGRIKDLKAGRGFCLSAGEFSEGAHQFVEARLIDLVNKNELVKVLNRAS
;
A
#
# COMPACT_ATOMS: atom_id res chain seq x y z
N LEU A 1 -27.98 -36.13 -0.96
CA LEU A 1 -27.33 -35.71 -1.08
C LEU A 1 -26.45 -35.50 -0.17
N LEU A 2 -25.73 -36.09 -0.27
CA LEU A 2 -24.72 -35.81 0.45
C LEU A 2 -25.06 -34.71 1.14
N ASP A 3 -25.95 -34.27 0.67
CA ASP A 3 -26.25 -33.21 1.11
C ASP A 3 -26.80 -33.13 2.36
N SER A 4 -27.71 -33.88 2.70
CA SER A 4 -28.41 -33.57 3.84
C SER A 4 -27.57 -33.65 5.04
N ILE A 5 -26.73 -34.52 5.15
CA ILE A 5 -25.91 -34.60 6.28
C ILE A 5 -24.99 -33.57 6.35
N GLN A 6 -24.52 -33.19 5.25
CA GLN A 6 -23.63 -32.23 5.23
C GLN A 6 -24.19 -31.00 5.56
N GLN A 7 -25.45 -30.89 5.54
CA GLN A 7 -26.07 -29.68 5.75
C GLN A 7 -25.85 -29.11 7.06
N ALA A 8 -25.72 -29.86 8.05
CA ALA A 8 -25.57 -29.31 9.38
C ALA A 8 -24.22 -28.72 9.54
N ARG A 9 -23.17 -29.39 9.16
CA ARG A 9 -21.89 -28.89 9.33
C ARG A 9 -21.44 -28.13 8.17
N PRO A 10 -21.81 -28.53 7.00
CA PRO A 10 -21.41 -27.77 5.86
C PRO A 10 -21.91 -26.35 5.87
N GLY A 11 -22.99 -26.07 6.47
CA GLY A 11 -23.48 -24.71 6.55
C GLY A 11 -22.49 -23.79 7.23
N TYR A 12 -21.85 -24.26 8.29
CA TYR A 12 -20.88 -23.49 9.00
C TYR A 12 -19.60 -23.30 8.16
N LYS A 13 -19.17 -24.33 7.46
CA LYS A 13 -18.03 -24.23 6.59
C LYS A 13 -18.28 -23.29 5.43
N ASP A 14 -19.50 -23.32 4.89
CA ASP A 14 -19.85 -22.43 3.79
C ASP A 14 -19.73 -20.98 4.18
N VAL A 15 -20.15 -20.61 5.37
CA VAL A 15 -20.07 -19.23 5.81
C VAL A 15 -18.62 -18.81 5.90
N ALA A 16 -17.75 -19.66 6.45
CA ALA A 16 -16.34 -19.34 6.54
C ALA A 16 -15.70 -19.20 5.15
N GLN A 17 -16.07 -20.09 4.24
CA GLN A 17 -15.56 -20.03 2.87
C GLN A 17 -16.06 -18.78 2.13
N GLN A 18 -17.29 -18.40 2.33
CA GLN A 18 -17.83 -17.21 1.71
C GLN A 18 -17.15 -15.95 2.22
N ILE A 19 -16.85 -15.88 3.50
CA ILE A 19 -16.15 -14.74 4.06
C ILE A 19 -14.76 -14.65 3.45
N GLN A 20 -14.07 -15.78 3.33
CA GLN A 20 -12.73 -15.79 2.76
C GLN A 20 -12.76 -15.39 1.29
N ARG A 21 -13.71 -15.89 0.51
CA ARG A 21 -13.87 -15.50 -0.88
C ARG A 21 -14.15 -14.02 -1.02
N PHE A 22 -14.98 -13.47 -0.15
CA PHE A 22 -15.29 -12.06 -0.18
C PHE A 22 -14.03 -11.24 0.06
N ARG A 23 -13.20 -11.64 1.00
CA ARG A 23 -11.95 -10.95 1.27
C ARG A 23 -10.99 -11.02 0.08
N GLU A 24 -10.90 -12.18 -0.55
CA GLU A 24 -10.07 -12.35 -1.72
C GLU A 24 -10.52 -11.47 -2.88
N LEU A 25 -11.82 -11.41 -3.12
CA LEU A 25 -12.36 -10.57 -4.17
C LEU A 25 -12.13 -9.09 -3.89
N HIS A 26 -12.27 -8.68 -2.64
CA HIS A 26 -12.03 -7.31 -2.24
C HIS A 26 -10.56 -6.93 -2.43
N THR A 27 -9.65 -7.81 -2.04
CA THR A 27 -8.22 -7.59 -2.20
C THR A 27 -7.86 -7.51 -3.68
N ASN A 28 -8.41 -8.41 -4.49
CA ASN A 28 -8.17 -8.42 -5.92
C ASN A 28 -8.71 -7.16 -6.60
N LYS A 29 -9.86 -6.69 -6.16
CA LYS A 29 -10.44 -5.48 -6.71
C LYS A 29 -9.57 -4.26 -6.40
N ASN A 30 -9.09 -4.15 -5.18
CA ASN A 30 -8.20 -3.07 -4.81
C ASN A 30 -6.87 -3.15 -5.57
N LEU A 31 -6.35 -4.35 -5.76
CA LEU A 31 -5.12 -4.53 -6.52
C LEU A 31 -5.34 -4.14 -7.99
N GLN A 32 -6.48 -4.51 -8.58
CA GLN A 32 -6.80 -4.09 -9.94
C GLN A 32 -6.90 -2.59 -10.05
N THR A 33 -7.57 -1.94 -9.10
CA THR A 33 -7.67 -0.48 -9.08
C THR A 33 -6.28 0.13 -8.99
N TYR A 34 -5.43 -0.43 -8.14
CA TYR A 34 -4.06 0.05 -7.97
C TYR A 34 -3.29 -0.02 -9.29
N LEU A 35 -3.44 -1.12 -10.01
CA LEU A 35 -2.67 -1.36 -11.23
C LEU A 35 -3.19 -0.64 -12.46
N ILE A 36 -4.50 -0.54 -12.63
CA ILE A 36 -5.06 -0.11 -13.91
C ILE A 36 -6.13 0.98 -13.86
N ALA A 37 -6.56 1.41 -12.71
CA ALA A 37 -7.62 2.42 -12.64
C ALA A 37 -7.15 3.77 -13.18
N PRO A 38 -8.09 4.61 -13.61
CA PRO A 38 -7.73 6.00 -14.00
C PRO A 38 -7.08 6.74 -12.85
N PRO A 39 -6.31 7.79 -13.13
CA PRO A 39 -5.58 8.51 -12.10
C PRO A 39 -6.41 8.95 -10.90
N SER A 40 -7.63 9.42 -11.12
CA SER A 40 -8.47 9.88 -10.00
C SER A 40 -8.82 8.76 -9.04
N GLU A 41 -9.12 7.57 -9.57
CA GLU A 41 -9.45 6.43 -8.73
C GLU A 41 -8.22 5.88 -8.03
N PHE A 42 -7.08 5.87 -8.73
CA PHE A 42 -5.83 5.45 -8.14
C PHE A 42 -5.45 6.37 -6.97
N VAL A 43 -5.55 7.68 -7.16
CA VAL A 43 -5.25 8.65 -6.12
C VAL A 43 -6.18 8.47 -4.92
N SER A 44 -7.46 8.23 -5.18
CA SER A 44 -8.42 7.96 -4.11
C SER A 44 -8.03 6.73 -3.31
N LEU A 45 -7.59 5.67 -3.97
CA LEU A 45 -7.14 4.47 -3.31
C LEU A 45 -5.89 4.75 -2.47
N CYS A 46 -4.92 5.47 -3.03
CA CYS A 46 -3.70 5.82 -2.29
C CYS A 46 -4.02 6.64 -1.04
N ARG A 47 -5.00 7.53 -1.13
CA ARG A 47 -5.45 8.32 0.01
C ARG A 47 -6.01 7.41 1.11
N ARG A 48 -6.87 6.45 0.73
CA ARG A 48 -7.45 5.52 1.69
C ARG A 48 -6.39 4.65 2.35
N VAL A 49 -5.42 4.17 1.57
CA VAL A 49 -4.34 3.34 2.11
C VAL A 49 -3.51 4.15 3.11
N THR A 50 -3.18 5.39 2.77
CA THR A 50 -2.40 6.24 3.65
C THR A 50 -3.15 6.52 4.95
N MET A 51 -4.44 6.82 4.87
CA MET A 51 -5.25 7.13 6.04
C MET A 51 -5.40 5.93 6.98
N ASN A 52 -5.23 4.72 6.47
CA ASN A 52 -5.36 3.50 7.25
C ASN A 52 -4.03 2.78 7.48
N TYR A 53 -2.92 3.43 7.14
CA TYR A 53 -1.61 2.78 7.19
C TYR A 53 -1.17 2.47 8.62
N PHE A 54 -1.36 3.42 9.53
CA PHE A 54 -0.99 3.24 10.92
C PHE A 54 -2.25 3.16 11.79
N GLN A 55 -2.30 2.18 12.67
CA GLN A 55 -3.41 2.07 13.62
C GLN A 55 -3.18 3.04 14.76
N ASN A 56 -4.25 3.57 15.31
CA ASN A 56 -4.19 4.48 16.46
C ASN A 56 -3.33 5.72 16.20
N ALA A 57 -3.33 6.18 14.97
CA ALA A 57 -2.61 7.38 14.58
C ALA A 57 -3.58 8.41 14.02
N ARG A 58 -3.24 9.69 14.18
CA ARG A 58 -3.95 10.76 13.53
C ARG A 58 -3.16 11.10 12.29
N ILE A 59 -3.78 10.98 11.11
CA ILE A 59 -3.11 11.18 9.84
C ILE A 59 -3.76 12.32 9.09
N LYS A 60 -2.95 13.29 8.66
CA LYS A 60 -3.41 14.41 7.86
C LYS A 60 -2.65 14.41 6.56
N ILE A 61 -3.37 14.28 5.44
CA ILE A 61 -2.75 14.32 4.13
C ILE A 61 -2.49 15.78 3.77
N VAL A 62 -1.22 16.09 3.51
CA VAL A 62 -0.78 17.45 3.22
C VAL A 62 -0.80 17.71 1.73
N ASP A 63 -0.36 16.76 0.92
CA ASP A 63 -0.27 16.93 -0.52
C ASP A 63 -0.27 15.58 -1.22
N ILE A 64 -0.79 15.53 -2.44
CA ILE A 64 -0.74 14.36 -3.28
C ILE A 64 -0.37 14.80 -4.68
N SER A 65 0.61 14.14 -5.27
CA SER A 65 0.97 14.37 -6.66
C SER A 65 1.07 13.05 -7.39
N ILE A 66 0.75 13.06 -8.69
CA ILE A 66 0.84 11.86 -9.51
C ILE A 66 1.79 12.12 -10.65
N ASN A 67 2.61 11.13 -10.99
CA ASN A 67 3.58 11.24 -12.07
C ASN A 67 3.21 10.27 -13.19
N LYS A 68 2.61 10.78 -14.25
CA LYS A 68 2.34 10.05 -15.51
C LYS A 68 1.75 8.65 -15.35
N ASN A 69 0.89 8.41 -14.44
CA ASN A 69 0.34 7.07 -14.21
C ASN A 69 1.37 6.03 -13.73
N GLU A 70 2.58 6.45 -13.42
CA GLU A 70 3.60 5.52 -12.96
C GLU A 70 3.57 5.36 -11.45
N TYR A 71 3.42 6.47 -10.73
CA TYR A 71 3.34 6.45 -9.28
C TYR A 71 2.66 7.69 -8.75
N ALA A 72 2.23 7.62 -7.50
CA ALA A 72 1.68 8.77 -6.79
C ALA A 72 2.46 8.98 -5.51
N ASP A 73 2.74 10.24 -5.18
CA ASP A 73 3.39 10.62 -3.94
C ASP A 73 2.36 11.26 -3.01
N VAL A 74 2.26 10.74 -1.80
CA VAL A 74 1.35 11.27 -0.79
C VAL A 74 2.19 11.73 0.40
N LEU A 75 2.11 13.02 0.71
CA LEU A 75 2.79 13.57 1.86
C LEU A 75 1.80 13.68 3.00
N ALA A 76 2.10 13.11 4.14
CA ALA A 76 1.20 13.08 5.28
C ALA A 76 1.90 13.39 6.58
N GLU A 77 1.19 14.10 7.46
CA GLU A 77 1.63 14.27 8.84
C GLU A 77 0.99 13.15 9.64
N VAL A 78 1.80 12.42 10.39
CA VAL A 78 1.34 11.28 11.17
C VAL A 78 1.68 11.51 12.64
N GLU A 79 0.66 11.46 13.47
CA GLU A 79 0.82 11.65 14.90
C GLU A 79 0.32 10.42 15.65
N THR A 80 1.21 9.83 16.43
CA THR A 80 0.85 8.72 17.33
C THR A 80 1.03 9.20 18.76
N SER A 81 0.74 8.36 19.74
CA SER A 81 0.97 8.71 21.14
C SER A 81 2.45 8.84 21.48
N GLN A 82 3.33 8.34 20.63
CA GLN A 82 4.76 8.27 20.92
C GLN A 82 5.61 9.17 20.03
N TRP A 83 5.14 9.52 18.85
CA TRP A 83 5.93 10.35 17.93
C TRP A 83 5.03 11.11 16.94
N VAL A 84 5.60 12.15 16.35
CA VAL A 84 4.96 12.93 15.28
C VAL A 84 5.99 13.07 14.18
N ASP A 85 5.61 12.77 12.94
CA ASP A 85 6.54 12.89 11.82
C ASP A 85 5.78 13.21 10.53
N THR A 86 6.52 13.74 9.56
CA THR A 86 6.01 13.94 8.21
C THR A 86 6.57 12.82 7.36
N ILE A 87 5.70 12.08 6.70
CA ILE A 87 6.08 10.88 5.96
C ILE A 87 5.68 11.03 4.51
N LEU A 88 6.58 10.67 3.60
CA LEU A 88 6.28 10.63 2.18
C LEU A 88 6.03 9.18 1.76
N PHE A 89 4.88 8.93 1.18
CA PHE A 89 4.52 7.61 0.65
C PHE A 89 4.57 7.68 -0.86
N ARG A 90 5.31 6.78 -1.49
CA ARG A 90 5.30 6.66 -2.95
C ARG A 90 4.65 5.33 -3.32
N TYR A 91 3.56 5.42 -4.07
CA TYR A 91 2.80 4.24 -4.50
C TYR A 91 3.11 3.98 -5.97
N ILE A 92 3.90 2.94 -6.23
CA ILE A 92 4.37 2.62 -7.58
C ILE A 92 3.46 1.58 -8.22
N ARG A 93 2.95 1.89 -9.40
CA ARG A 93 1.99 1.03 -10.10
C ARG A 93 2.63 -0.10 -10.90
N THR A 94 3.90 0.02 -11.26
CA THR A 94 4.54 -0.99 -12.08
C THR A 94 4.68 -2.32 -11.36
N THR A 95 4.56 -3.41 -12.11
CA THR A 95 4.79 -4.75 -11.59
C THR A 95 6.22 -5.20 -11.83
N GLY A 96 7.02 -4.38 -12.52
CA GLY A 96 8.42 -4.72 -12.74
C GLY A 96 9.29 -4.46 -11.52
N GLN A 97 10.55 -4.80 -11.65
CA GLN A 97 11.48 -4.61 -10.54
C GLN A 97 11.83 -3.13 -10.37
N VAL A 98 11.81 -2.66 -9.14
CA VAL A 98 12.15 -1.28 -8.82
C VAL A 98 13.61 -1.23 -8.40
N GLY A 99 14.39 -0.41 -9.08
CA GLY A 99 15.83 -0.32 -8.84
C GLY A 99 16.25 0.90 -8.03
N GLU A 100 17.55 1.02 -7.88
CA GLU A 100 18.16 2.07 -7.06
C GLU A 100 17.86 3.49 -7.55
N LEU A 101 17.80 3.69 -8.88
CA LEU A 101 17.59 5.03 -9.42
C LEU A 101 16.28 5.65 -8.97
N LEU A 102 15.21 4.85 -8.92
CA LEU A 102 13.93 5.35 -8.46
C LEU A 102 14.00 5.70 -6.98
N LEU A 103 14.75 4.94 -6.19
CA LEU A 103 14.90 5.23 -4.77
C LEU A 103 15.76 6.46 -4.51
N ARG A 104 16.71 6.74 -5.38
CA ARG A 104 17.49 7.96 -5.27
C ARG A 104 16.60 9.18 -5.53
N ASP A 105 15.73 9.08 -6.52
CA ASP A 105 14.77 10.15 -6.80
C ASP A 105 13.83 10.33 -5.62
N PHE A 106 13.34 9.24 -5.07
CA PHE A 106 12.45 9.27 -3.90
C PHE A 106 13.13 9.92 -2.69
N HIS A 107 14.38 9.55 -2.44
CA HIS A 107 15.15 10.12 -1.34
C HIS A 107 15.34 11.63 -1.51
N GLY A 108 15.62 12.06 -2.74
CA GLY A 108 15.73 13.49 -3.04
C GLY A 108 14.42 14.22 -2.76
N ARG A 109 13.30 13.60 -3.10
CA ARG A 109 12.00 14.20 -2.87
C ARG A 109 11.70 14.29 -1.37
N ILE A 110 12.06 13.26 -0.60
CA ILE A 110 11.92 13.29 0.85
C ILE A 110 12.67 14.50 1.43
N LYS A 111 13.88 14.73 0.96
CA LYS A 111 14.66 15.87 1.43
C LYS A 111 14.03 17.20 1.01
N ASP A 112 13.59 17.30 -0.23
CA ASP A 112 12.99 18.53 -0.74
C ASP A 112 11.73 18.91 0.04
N LEU A 113 10.93 17.91 0.41
CA LEU A 113 9.71 18.14 1.16
C LEU A 113 9.92 18.17 2.66
N LYS A 114 11.17 17.98 3.11
CA LYS A 114 11.53 17.95 4.53
C LYS A 114 10.75 16.90 5.32
N ALA A 115 10.48 15.76 4.69
CA ALA A 115 9.86 14.64 5.37
C ALA A 115 10.92 13.91 6.20
N GLY A 116 10.51 13.31 7.29
CA GLY A 116 11.43 12.61 8.17
C GLY A 116 11.59 11.15 7.79
N ARG A 117 10.67 10.60 7.02
CA ARG A 117 10.68 9.19 6.67
C ARG A 117 9.95 8.97 5.35
N GLY A 118 10.25 7.89 4.66
CA GLY A 118 9.55 7.52 3.44
C GLY A 118 9.15 6.07 3.41
N PHE A 119 8.03 5.79 2.78
CA PHE A 119 7.59 4.43 2.48
C PHE A 119 7.43 4.33 0.97
N CYS A 120 8.13 3.39 0.36
CA CYS A 120 8.05 3.15 -1.08
C CYS A 120 7.32 1.83 -1.29
N LEU A 121 6.09 1.91 -1.80
CA LEU A 121 5.25 0.75 -2.00
C LEU A 121 5.20 0.40 -3.47
N SER A 122 5.34 -0.87 -3.81
CA SER A 122 5.34 -1.30 -5.20
C SER A 122 4.49 -2.54 -5.41
N ALA A 123 3.89 -2.64 -6.59
CA ALA A 123 3.19 -3.84 -7.00
C ALA A 123 4.17 -4.90 -7.54
N GLY A 124 5.46 -4.61 -7.53
CA GLY A 124 6.53 -5.54 -7.92
C GLY A 124 7.52 -5.74 -6.80
N GLU A 125 8.71 -6.18 -7.16
CA GLU A 125 9.78 -6.41 -6.20
C GLU A 125 10.84 -5.33 -6.31
N PHE A 126 11.69 -5.22 -5.30
CA PHE A 126 12.78 -4.26 -5.29
C PHE A 126 14.10 -4.99 -5.57
N SER A 127 14.99 -4.36 -6.32
CA SER A 127 16.28 -4.96 -6.64
C SER A 127 17.17 -4.98 -5.39
N GLU A 128 18.26 -5.75 -5.46
CA GLU A 128 19.22 -5.78 -4.38
C GLU A 128 19.84 -4.40 -4.18
N GLY A 129 20.13 -3.69 -5.28
CA GLY A 129 20.62 -2.33 -5.19
C GLY A 129 19.67 -1.38 -4.49
N ALA A 130 18.36 -1.58 -4.67
CA ALA A 130 17.36 -0.79 -3.98
C ALA A 130 17.40 -1.07 -2.47
N HIS A 131 17.48 -2.35 -2.08
CA HIS A 131 17.56 -2.72 -0.68
C HIS A 131 18.83 -2.15 -0.03
N GLN A 132 19.95 -2.21 -0.73
CA GLN A 132 21.20 -1.68 -0.21
C GLN A 132 21.14 -0.16 -0.07
N PHE A 133 20.52 0.50 -1.02
CA PHE A 133 20.42 1.96 -0.99
C PHE A 133 19.69 2.46 0.26
N VAL A 134 18.65 1.77 0.68
CA VAL A 134 17.84 2.23 1.80
C VAL A 134 18.36 1.83 3.19
N GLU A 135 19.37 0.96 3.26
CA GLU A 135 19.87 0.47 4.54
C GLU A 135 20.26 1.55 5.53
N ALA A 136 20.89 2.61 5.07
CA ALA A 136 21.32 3.69 5.95
C ALA A 136 20.39 4.90 5.89
N ARG A 137 19.19 4.72 5.38
CA ARG A 137 18.24 5.81 5.20
C ARG A 137 16.91 5.46 5.85
N LEU A 138 16.10 6.46 6.14
CA LEU A 138 14.80 6.24 6.76
C LEU A 138 13.74 6.02 5.67
N ILE A 139 13.94 4.97 4.89
CA ILE A 139 13.03 4.57 3.82
C ILE A 139 12.70 3.10 4.01
N ASP A 140 11.41 2.80 4.07
CA ASP A 140 10.93 1.43 4.16
C ASP A 140 10.41 0.99 2.79
N LEU A 141 10.77 -0.21 2.37
CA LEU A 141 10.32 -0.78 1.11
C LEU A 141 9.16 -1.74 1.37
N VAL A 142 8.08 -1.56 0.62
CA VAL A 142 6.89 -2.40 0.76
C VAL A 142 6.67 -3.09 -0.58
N ASN A 143 6.97 -4.37 -0.65
CA ASN A 143 6.85 -5.14 -1.88
C ASN A 143 5.41 -5.57 -2.15
N LYS A 144 5.17 -6.31 -3.22
CA LYS A 144 3.85 -6.72 -3.63
C LYS A 144 3.08 -7.44 -2.51
N ASN A 145 3.73 -8.35 -1.80
CA ASN A 145 3.04 -9.12 -0.77
C ASN A 145 2.57 -8.24 0.38
N GLU A 146 3.41 -7.29 0.78
CA GLU A 146 3.05 -6.34 1.82
C GLU A 146 2.01 -5.34 1.30
N LEU A 147 2.12 -4.94 0.04
CA LEU A 147 1.16 -4.03 -0.58
C LEU A 147 -0.25 -4.61 -0.54
N VAL A 148 -0.39 -5.90 -0.86
CA VAL A 148 -1.70 -6.55 -0.83
C VAL A 148 -2.30 -6.47 0.57
N LYS A 149 -1.48 -6.62 1.60
CA LYS A 149 -1.95 -6.53 2.98
C LYS A 149 -2.47 -5.13 3.31
N VAL A 150 -1.74 -4.10 2.91
CA VAL A 150 -2.19 -2.73 3.20
C VAL A 150 -3.41 -2.34 2.35
N LEU A 151 -3.51 -2.84 1.13
CA LEU A 151 -4.70 -2.63 0.32
C LEU A 151 -5.93 -3.28 0.96
N ASN A 152 -5.74 -4.45 1.54
CA ASN A 152 -6.83 -5.15 2.21
C ASN A 152 -7.31 -4.37 3.45
N ARG A 153 -6.40 -3.75 4.18
CA ARG A 153 -6.78 -2.94 5.34
C ARG A 153 -7.52 -1.67 4.97
N ALA A 154 -7.32 -1.17 3.77
CA ALA A 154 -7.98 0.04 3.31
C ALA A 154 -9.40 -0.18 2.82
N SER A 155 -9.83 -1.42 2.75
CA SER A 155 -11.17 -1.75 2.26
C SER A 155 -12.25 -1.57 3.31
#